data_028e81e591e86c342c103b5975cd30e5
#
_entry.id   028e81e591e86c342c103b5975cd30e5
#
_cell.length_a   1.000
_cell.length_b   1.000
_cell.length_c   1.000
_cell.angle_alpha   90.00
_cell.angle_beta   90.00
_cell.angle_gamma   90.00
#
_symmetry.space_group_name_H-M   'P 1'
#
loop_
_entity.id
_entity.type
_entity.pdbx_description
1 polymer ?
#
loop_
_entity_poly.entity_id
_entity_poly.type
_entity_poly.pdbx_seq_one_letter_code
_entity_poly.pdbx_strand_id
1 'polypeptide(L)'
;MERKQLLSSRELDVILHRLACQLIENHLDFSDTVIIGIQPRGVLLAQRLVKMLEEEYGAMGIQYGTLDITFFRDDFRRGEKPLTANTTDIPFLVEDKKVVFIDDVLYTGRSIRAALTALQSFGRPNKVELLVLIDRRFSRDLPIQPDYIGKAVDAINKERVVVYWKEQDTEDTVYLIEKV
;
A
#
# COMPACT_ATOMS: atom_id res chain seq x y z
N MET A 1 0.89 -6.48 26.75
CA MET A 1 0.62 -6.72 25.32
C MET A 1 1.75 -7.56 24.77
N GLU A 2 1.44 -8.73 24.33
CA GLU A 2 2.43 -9.60 23.69
C GLU A 2 2.66 -9.08 22.27
N ARG A 3 3.92 -8.77 21.93
CA ARG A 3 4.32 -8.30 20.59
C ARG A 3 5.17 -9.39 19.96
N LYS A 4 4.76 -9.87 18.82
CA LYS A 4 5.54 -10.79 18.00
C LYS A 4 6.10 -10.06 16.80
N GLN A 5 7.42 -10.00 16.68
CA GLN A 5 8.05 -9.42 15.50
C GLN A 5 7.82 -10.33 14.28
N LEU A 6 7.25 -9.76 13.22
CA LEU A 6 6.99 -10.43 11.95
C LEU A 6 8.12 -10.21 10.96
N LEU A 7 8.68 -8.98 10.93
CA LEU A 7 9.79 -8.59 10.09
C LEU A 7 10.74 -7.69 10.89
N SER A 8 12.02 -8.04 10.86
CA SER A 8 13.12 -7.17 11.26
C SER A 8 13.43 -6.16 10.16
N SER A 9 14.20 -5.13 10.47
CA SER A 9 14.65 -4.11 9.51
C SER A 9 15.36 -4.73 8.30
N ARG A 10 16.23 -5.73 8.53
CA ARG A 10 16.94 -6.44 7.46
C ARG A 10 16.02 -7.25 6.55
N GLU A 11 15.04 -7.96 7.14
CA GLU A 11 14.07 -8.73 6.35
C GLU A 11 13.17 -7.80 5.52
N LEU A 12 12.79 -6.66 6.10
CA LEU A 12 12.00 -5.65 5.42
C LEU A 12 12.75 -5.07 4.21
N ASP A 13 14.03 -4.76 4.38
CA ASP A 13 14.91 -4.29 3.31
C ASP A 13 14.98 -5.29 2.14
N VAL A 14 15.24 -6.56 2.44
CA VAL A 14 15.27 -7.64 1.44
C VAL A 14 13.91 -7.76 0.69
N ILE A 15 12.80 -7.61 1.41
CA ILE A 15 11.46 -7.65 0.81
C ILE A 15 11.24 -6.46 -0.12
N LEU A 16 11.66 -5.26 0.27
CA LEU A 16 11.53 -4.06 -0.58
C LEU A 16 12.31 -4.21 -1.89
N HIS A 17 13.56 -4.71 -1.83
CA HIS A 17 14.33 -5.00 -3.03
C HIS A 17 13.66 -6.02 -3.94
N ARG A 18 13.11 -7.09 -3.37
CA ARG A 18 12.37 -8.09 -4.15
C ARG A 18 11.12 -7.52 -4.81
N LEU A 19 10.35 -6.69 -4.09
CA LEU A 19 9.16 -6.03 -4.64
C LEU A 19 9.53 -5.04 -5.75
N ALA A 20 10.62 -4.29 -5.58
CA ALA A 20 11.15 -3.40 -6.63
C ALA A 20 11.53 -4.19 -7.90
N CYS A 21 12.24 -5.31 -7.76
CA CYS A 21 12.56 -6.19 -8.89
C CYS A 21 11.29 -6.71 -9.59
N GLN A 22 10.29 -7.16 -8.84
CA GLN A 22 9.01 -7.62 -9.41
C GLN A 22 8.28 -6.51 -10.19
N LEU A 23 8.31 -5.27 -9.69
CA LEU A 23 7.75 -4.12 -10.41
C LEU A 23 8.50 -3.87 -11.73
N ILE A 24 9.84 -3.92 -11.74
CA ILE A 24 10.65 -3.77 -12.96
C ILE A 24 10.34 -4.89 -13.96
N GLU A 25 10.29 -6.15 -13.52
CA GLU A 25 9.97 -7.28 -14.39
C GLU A 25 8.62 -7.14 -15.11
N ASN A 26 7.62 -6.54 -14.43
CA ASN A 26 6.26 -6.43 -14.97
C ASN A 26 6.00 -5.10 -15.71
N HIS A 27 6.72 -4.03 -15.39
CA HIS A 27 6.44 -2.68 -15.91
C HIS A 27 7.59 -2.09 -16.74
N LEU A 28 8.76 -2.73 -16.73
CA LEU A 28 9.95 -2.34 -17.51
C LEU A 28 10.35 -0.87 -17.27
N ASP A 29 9.97 0.02 -18.18
CA ASP A 29 10.32 1.45 -18.17
C ASP A 29 9.26 2.35 -17.51
N PHE A 30 8.17 1.80 -16.98
CA PHE A 30 7.04 2.51 -16.38
C PHE A 30 6.34 3.54 -17.29
N SER A 31 6.55 3.50 -18.60
CA SER A 31 6.01 4.50 -19.55
C SER A 31 4.47 4.54 -19.58
N ASP A 32 3.82 3.40 -19.38
CA ASP A 32 2.36 3.25 -19.32
C ASP A 32 1.83 2.98 -17.89
N THR A 33 2.71 3.09 -16.88
CA THR A 33 2.40 2.71 -15.50
C THR A 33 2.55 3.90 -14.56
N VAL A 34 1.60 4.04 -13.65
CA VAL A 34 1.61 5.04 -12.58
C VAL A 34 1.51 4.35 -11.22
N ILE A 35 2.22 4.88 -10.23
CA ILE A 35 2.24 4.36 -8.87
C ILE A 35 1.43 5.28 -7.97
N ILE A 36 0.49 4.73 -7.19
CA ILE A 36 -0.35 5.50 -6.28
C ILE A 36 -0.29 4.90 -4.88
N GLY A 37 0.28 5.65 -3.93
CA GLY A 37 0.27 5.30 -2.52
C GLY A 37 -1.07 5.64 -1.85
N ILE A 38 -1.67 4.68 -1.15
CA ILE A 38 -2.92 4.88 -0.42
C ILE A 38 -2.62 5.54 0.93
N GLN A 39 -3.26 6.69 1.17
CA GLN A 39 -3.11 7.44 2.42
C GLN A 39 -3.75 6.69 3.61
N PRO A 40 -3.19 6.81 4.84
CA PRO A 40 -1.94 7.53 5.15
C PRO A 40 -0.69 6.64 5.06
N ARG A 41 -0.79 5.32 5.19
CA ARG A 41 0.36 4.46 5.45
C ARG A 41 1.01 3.86 4.20
N GLY A 42 0.23 3.59 3.18
CA GLY A 42 0.72 3.11 1.89
C GLY A 42 1.65 4.10 1.18
N VAL A 43 1.53 5.38 1.50
CA VAL A 43 2.38 6.45 0.95
C VAL A 43 3.86 6.26 1.28
N LEU A 44 4.19 5.89 2.52
CA LEU A 44 5.59 5.69 2.92
C LEU A 44 6.23 4.51 2.18
N LEU A 45 5.49 3.41 2.06
CA LEU A 45 5.95 2.27 1.29
C LEU A 45 6.15 2.62 -0.19
N ALA A 46 5.18 3.35 -0.78
CA ALA A 46 5.25 3.79 -2.18
C ALA A 46 6.45 4.70 -2.43
N GLN A 47 6.69 5.69 -1.55
CA GLN A 47 7.84 6.60 -1.65
C GLN A 47 9.17 5.86 -1.60
N ARG A 48 9.31 4.89 -0.69
CA ARG A 48 10.52 4.07 -0.60
C ARG A 48 10.75 3.24 -1.86
N LEU A 49 9.70 2.59 -2.37
CA LEU A 49 9.82 1.79 -3.59
C LEU A 49 10.14 2.66 -4.81
N VAL A 50 9.48 3.80 -4.99
CA VAL A 50 9.79 4.74 -6.09
C VAL A 50 11.23 5.22 -5.99
N LYS A 51 11.66 5.67 -4.81
CA LYS A 51 13.05 6.09 -4.59
C LYS A 51 14.06 4.99 -4.92
N MET A 52 13.80 3.76 -4.47
CA MET A 52 14.66 2.60 -4.75
C MET A 52 14.69 2.29 -6.26
N LEU A 53 13.54 2.32 -6.94
CA LEU A 53 13.45 2.11 -8.39
C LEU A 53 14.26 3.14 -9.16
N GLU A 54 14.23 4.41 -8.77
CA GLU A 54 14.95 5.49 -9.44
C GLU A 54 16.45 5.49 -9.11
N GLU A 55 16.81 5.42 -7.83
CA GLU A 55 18.20 5.60 -7.38
C GLU A 55 19.05 4.32 -7.54
N GLU A 56 18.48 3.15 -7.32
CA GLU A 56 19.25 1.89 -7.31
C GLU A 56 19.07 1.08 -8.59
N TYR A 57 17.89 1.14 -9.21
CA TYR A 57 17.59 0.36 -10.42
C TYR A 57 17.54 1.22 -11.69
N GLY A 58 17.70 2.53 -11.58
CA GLY A 58 17.81 3.45 -12.72
C GLY A 58 16.50 3.64 -13.50
N ALA A 59 15.34 3.32 -12.92
CA ALA A 59 14.07 3.63 -13.53
C ALA A 59 13.88 5.16 -13.60
N MET A 60 13.43 5.68 -14.74
CA MET A 60 13.35 7.10 -14.98
C MET A 60 11.90 7.54 -15.20
N GLY A 61 11.54 8.69 -14.61
CA GLY A 61 10.26 9.33 -14.90
C GLY A 61 9.03 8.61 -14.38
N ILE A 62 9.16 7.87 -13.28
CA ILE A 62 8.03 7.20 -12.63
C ILE A 62 7.00 8.24 -12.20
N GLN A 63 5.78 8.13 -12.71
CA GLN A 63 4.65 8.95 -12.28
C GLN A 63 4.12 8.41 -10.94
N TYR A 64 4.29 9.19 -9.88
CA TYR A 64 3.88 8.83 -8.53
C TYR A 64 2.86 9.83 -7.98
N GLY A 65 1.84 9.33 -7.30
CA GLY A 65 0.83 10.13 -6.63
C GLY A 65 0.36 9.52 -5.32
N THR A 66 -0.46 10.26 -4.59
CA THR A 66 -1.06 9.86 -3.32
C THR A 66 -2.57 9.99 -3.37
N LEU A 67 -3.29 9.00 -2.85
CA LEU A 67 -4.75 8.95 -2.85
C LEU A 67 -5.31 8.87 -1.43
N ASP A 68 -6.06 9.89 -1.03
CA ASP A 68 -6.86 9.82 0.19
C ASP A 68 -8.20 9.12 -0.07
N ILE A 69 -8.52 8.16 0.77
CA ILE A 69 -9.74 7.35 0.69
C ILE A 69 -10.75 7.65 1.79
N THR A 70 -10.48 8.66 2.62
CA THR A 70 -11.24 8.94 3.85
C THR A 70 -12.75 9.04 3.59
N PHE A 71 -13.16 9.81 2.58
CA PHE A 71 -14.58 10.02 2.27
C PHE A 71 -15.24 8.84 1.51
N PHE A 72 -14.45 7.90 1.01
CA PHE A 72 -14.92 6.73 0.27
C PHE A 72 -15.05 5.48 1.13
N ARG A 73 -14.62 5.55 2.39
CA ARG A 73 -14.72 4.46 3.36
C ARG A 73 -16.17 4.30 3.81
N ASP A 74 -16.60 3.06 3.97
CA ASP A 74 -17.96 2.71 4.46
C ASP A 74 -18.14 2.92 5.97
N ASP A 75 -17.04 3.08 6.71
CA ASP A 75 -17.05 3.42 8.14
C ASP A 75 -16.92 4.94 8.43
N PHE A 76 -16.84 5.78 7.40
CA PHE A 76 -16.66 7.24 7.50
C PHE A 76 -17.68 7.91 8.44
N ARG A 77 -18.92 7.41 8.47
CA ARG A 77 -20.03 7.98 9.28
C ARG A 77 -20.29 7.21 10.57
N ARG A 78 -19.52 6.16 10.89
CA ARG A 78 -19.76 5.27 12.04
C ARG A 78 -18.85 5.54 13.23
N GLY A 79 -17.83 6.40 13.10
CA GLY A 79 -16.88 6.71 14.16
C GLY A 79 -17.36 7.85 15.06
N GLU A 80 -17.09 7.75 16.37
CA GLU A 80 -17.35 8.82 17.36
C GLU A 80 -16.42 10.03 17.19
N LYS A 81 -15.32 9.89 16.43
CA LYS A 81 -14.35 10.97 16.16
C LYS A 81 -14.41 11.32 14.67
N PRO A 82 -14.42 12.63 14.34
CA PRO A 82 -14.31 13.05 12.95
C PRO A 82 -12.99 12.55 12.36
N LEU A 83 -13.07 11.89 11.19
CA LEU A 83 -11.89 11.51 10.45
C LEU A 83 -11.27 12.75 9.81
N THR A 84 -9.97 12.89 9.96
CA THR A 84 -9.22 13.94 9.27
C THR A 84 -8.82 13.44 7.90
N ALA A 85 -9.27 14.12 6.84
CA ALA A 85 -8.87 13.82 5.48
C ALA A 85 -7.41 14.22 5.25
N ASN A 86 -6.71 13.43 4.45
CA ASN A 86 -5.39 13.77 3.93
C ASN A 86 -5.53 14.44 2.56
N THR A 87 -4.43 14.81 1.95
CA THR A 87 -4.44 15.42 0.62
C THR A 87 -4.26 14.33 -0.44
N THR A 88 -5.18 14.30 -1.41
CA THR A 88 -4.97 13.56 -2.66
C THR A 88 -4.12 14.40 -3.59
N ASP A 89 -3.05 13.83 -4.12
CA ASP A 89 -2.16 14.45 -5.10
C ASP A 89 -1.86 13.44 -6.21
N ILE A 90 -2.55 13.60 -7.34
CA ILE A 90 -2.39 12.78 -8.55
C ILE A 90 -2.16 13.75 -9.72
N PRO A 91 -0.90 14.19 -9.95
CA PRO A 91 -0.58 15.24 -10.91
C PRO A 91 -0.48 14.73 -12.37
N PHE A 92 -1.07 13.58 -12.67
CA PHE A 92 -1.02 12.91 -13.97
C PHE A 92 -2.39 12.35 -14.36
N LEU A 93 -2.53 12.02 -15.64
CA LEU A 93 -3.73 11.33 -16.13
C LEU A 93 -3.64 9.84 -15.85
N VAL A 94 -4.75 9.27 -15.38
CA VAL A 94 -4.90 7.84 -15.10
C VAL A 94 -5.51 7.09 -16.30
N GLU A 95 -6.11 7.84 -17.23
CA GLU A 95 -6.78 7.26 -18.41
C GLU A 95 -5.83 6.37 -19.20
N ASP A 96 -6.28 5.16 -19.53
CA ASP A 96 -5.56 4.12 -20.28
C ASP A 96 -4.22 3.67 -19.66
N LYS A 97 -3.87 4.11 -18.46
CA LYS A 97 -2.66 3.70 -17.75
C LYS A 97 -2.86 2.42 -16.94
N LYS A 98 -1.78 1.71 -16.67
CA LYS A 98 -1.72 0.72 -15.59
C LYS A 98 -1.50 1.47 -14.28
N VAL A 99 -2.30 1.18 -13.27
CA VAL A 99 -2.18 1.76 -11.93
C VAL A 99 -1.70 0.69 -10.98
N VAL A 100 -0.61 0.95 -10.27
CA VAL A 100 -0.17 0.12 -9.14
C VAL A 100 -0.55 0.84 -7.85
N PHE A 101 -1.57 0.34 -7.16
CA PHE A 101 -1.89 0.77 -5.80
C PHE A 101 -0.91 0.17 -4.81
N ILE A 102 -0.43 0.97 -3.87
CA ILE A 102 0.46 0.54 -2.80
C ILE A 102 -0.16 0.84 -1.44
N ASP A 103 -0.25 -0.20 -0.59
CA ASP A 103 -0.68 -0.09 0.80
C ASP A 103 0.24 -0.94 1.71
N ASP A 104 0.30 -0.64 3.00
CA ASP A 104 1.15 -1.38 3.94
C ASP A 104 0.54 -2.74 4.34
N VAL A 105 -0.75 -2.79 4.65
CA VAL A 105 -1.41 -3.99 5.15
C VAL A 105 -2.76 -4.23 4.48
N LEU A 106 -2.88 -5.31 3.75
CA LEU A 106 -4.16 -5.79 3.25
C LEU A 106 -4.86 -6.64 4.32
N TYR A 107 -6.01 -6.18 4.77
CA TYR A 107 -6.83 -6.84 5.78
C TYR A 107 -8.16 -7.33 5.17
N THR A 108 -9.22 -6.57 5.31
CA THR A 108 -10.56 -6.94 4.81
C THR A 108 -10.78 -6.65 3.33
N GLY A 109 -9.96 -5.78 2.74
CA GLY A 109 -10.12 -5.26 1.37
C GLY A 109 -10.97 -3.97 1.28
N ARG A 110 -11.54 -3.49 2.38
CA ARG A 110 -12.43 -2.31 2.37
C ARG A 110 -11.70 -1.03 1.97
N SER A 111 -10.44 -0.86 2.38
CA SER A 111 -9.61 0.28 1.97
C SER A 111 -9.36 0.26 0.46
N ILE A 112 -9.09 -0.90 -0.10
CA ILE A 112 -8.86 -1.04 -1.54
C ILE A 112 -10.13 -0.80 -2.34
N ARG A 113 -11.29 -1.27 -1.87
CA ARG A 113 -12.58 -0.93 -2.47
C ARG A 113 -12.80 0.59 -2.49
N ALA A 114 -12.51 1.27 -1.38
CA ALA A 114 -12.62 2.73 -1.30
C ALA A 114 -11.65 3.41 -2.28
N ALA A 115 -10.41 2.92 -2.41
CA ALA A 115 -9.44 3.42 -3.36
C ALA A 115 -9.87 3.25 -4.82
N LEU A 116 -10.43 2.09 -5.17
CA LEU A 116 -11.00 1.85 -6.50
C LEU A 116 -12.15 2.81 -6.81
N THR A 117 -13.00 3.11 -5.83
CA THR A 117 -14.09 4.08 -6.00
C THR A 117 -13.56 5.49 -6.18
N ALA A 118 -12.57 5.90 -5.38
CA ALA A 118 -11.95 7.22 -5.48
C ALA A 118 -11.21 7.42 -6.82
N LEU A 119 -10.54 6.38 -7.31
CA LEU A 119 -9.79 6.41 -8.56
C LEU A 119 -10.66 6.77 -9.78
N GLN A 120 -11.94 6.39 -9.77
CA GLN A 120 -12.87 6.67 -10.87
C GLN A 120 -13.02 8.18 -11.17
N SER A 121 -12.74 9.05 -10.20
CA SER A 121 -12.77 10.49 -10.38
C SER A 121 -11.56 11.03 -11.18
N PHE A 122 -10.53 10.22 -11.39
CA PHE A 122 -9.27 10.59 -12.08
C PHE A 122 -9.14 10.00 -13.49
N GLY A 123 -10.10 9.18 -13.91
CA GLY A 123 -10.12 8.55 -15.22
C GLY A 123 -10.35 7.05 -15.16
N ARG A 124 -10.30 6.39 -16.32
CA ARG A 124 -10.46 4.95 -16.48
C ARG A 124 -9.12 4.30 -16.76
N PRO A 125 -8.49 3.65 -15.77
CA PRO A 125 -7.25 2.91 -16.00
C PRO A 125 -7.49 1.69 -16.90
N ASN A 126 -6.47 1.30 -17.63
CA ASN A 126 -6.48 0.04 -18.39
C ASN A 126 -6.45 -1.17 -17.44
N LYS A 127 -5.61 -1.09 -16.40
CA LYS A 127 -5.44 -2.15 -15.39
C LYS A 127 -5.18 -1.51 -14.02
N VAL A 128 -5.65 -2.14 -12.96
CA VAL A 128 -5.28 -1.79 -11.58
C VAL A 128 -4.65 -3.01 -10.95
N GLU A 129 -3.46 -2.86 -10.41
CA GLU A 129 -2.71 -3.87 -9.66
C GLU A 129 -2.54 -3.39 -8.21
N LEU A 130 -2.38 -4.33 -7.30
CA LEU A 130 -2.23 -4.05 -5.88
C LEU A 130 -0.93 -4.63 -5.34
N LEU A 131 -0.11 -3.77 -4.73
CA LEU A 131 1.07 -4.14 -3.98
C LEU A 131 0.86 -3.88 -2.50
N VAL A 132 1.13 -4.87 -1.66
CA VAL A 132 1.06 -4.73 -0.21
C VAL A 132 2.31 -5.32 0.48
N LEU A 133 2.74 -4.67 1.54
CA LEU A 133 3.84 -5.20 2.34
C LEU A 133 3.41 -6.46 3.10
N ILE A 134 2.25 -6.40 3.74
CA ILE A 134 1.68 -7.53 4.48
C ILE A 134 0.30 -7.90 3.95
N ASP A 135 0.14 -9.14 3.55
CA ASP A 135 -1.16 -9.73 3.28
C ASP A 135 -1.63 -10.58 4.49
N ARG A 136 -2.66 -10.11 5.18
CA ARG A 136 -3.31 -10.88 6.27
C ARG A 136 -4.30 -11.85 5.66
N ARG A 137 -3.90 -13.12 5.57
CA ARG A 137 -4.77 -14.19 5.08
C ARG A 137 -5.93 -14.46 6.06
N PHE A 138 -7.00 -15.08 5.57
CA PHE A 138 -8.20 -15.50 6.30
C PHE A 138 -9.04 -14.39 6.94
N SER A 139 -8.82 -13.15 6.56
CA SER A 139 -9.52 -11.99 7.14
C SER A 139 -10.23 -11.14 6.07
N ARG A 140 -10.46 -11.68 4.89
CA ARG A 140 -11.01 -10.96 3.75
C ARG A 140 -12.53 -10.87 3.84
N ASP A 141 -13.10 -9.64 3.77
CA ASP A 141 -14.54 -9.40 3.63
C ASP A 141 -14.96 -9.24 2.15
N LEU A 142 -14.01 -8.86 1.30
CA LEU A 142 -14.23 -8.60 -0.12
C LEU A 142 -13.27 -9.43 -0.97
N PRO A 143 -13.64 -9.82 -2.20
CA PRO A 143 -12.83 -10.68 -3.07
C PRO A 143 -11.67 -9.88 -3.71
N ILE A 144 -10.78 -9.36 -2.88
CA ILE A 144 -9.61 -8.58 -3.28
C ILE A 144 -8.35 -9.37 -2.96
N GLN A 145 -7.49 -9.50 -3.97
CA GLN A 145 -6.19 -10.15 -3.86
C GLN A 145 -5.08 -9.21 -4.35
N PRO A 146 -3.92 -9.20 -3.72
CA PRO A 146 -2.79 -8.42 -4.20
C PRO A 146 -2.05 -9.16 -5.31
N ASP A 147 -1.46 -8.39 -6.25
CA ASP A 147 -0.58 -8.91 -7.29
C ASP A 147 0.85 -9.07 -6.77
N TYR A 148 1.26 -8.18 -5.84
CA TYR A 148 2.59 -8.18 -5.23
C TYR A 148 2.45 -8.23 -3.71
N ILE A 149 3.12 -9.19 -3.09
CA ILE A 149 3.04 -9.43 -1.64
C ILE A 149 4.44 -9.43 -1.03
N GLY A 150 4.66 -8.57 -0.04
CA GLY A 150 5.88 -8.62 0.75
C GLY A 150 5.94 -9.89 1.60
N LYS A 151 4.99 -10.07 2.50
CA LYS A 151 4.85 -11.27 3.34
C LYS A 151 3.39 -11.58 3.60
N ALA A 152 3.00 -12.83 3.41
CA ALA A 152 1.70 -13.33 3.84
C ALA A 152 1.76 -13.73 5.33
N VAL A 153 0.73 -13.37 6.10
CA VAL A 153 0.65 -13.62 7.53
C VAL A 153 -0.72 -14.19 7.89
N ASP A 154 -0.70 -15.28 8.63
CA ASP A 154 -1.91 -15.87 9.21
C ASP A 154 -2.20 -15.18 10.53
N ALA A 155 -3.07 -14.17 10.50
CA ALA A 155 -3.45 -13.40 11.66
C ALA A 155 -4.95 -13.59 11.95
N ILE A 156 -5.28 -13.88 13.20
CA ILE A 156 -6.66 -14.01 13.67
C ILE A 156 -7.28 -12.61 13.92
N ASN A 157 -8.60 -12.56 14.08
CA ASN A 157 -9.34 -11.30 14.22
C ASN A 157 -8.97 -10.45 15.47
N LYS A 158 -8.41 -11.10 16.50
CA LYS A 158 -7.95 -10.43 17.72
C LYS A 158 -6.57 -9.80 17.61
N GLU A 159 -5.86 -10.03 16.50
CA GLU A 159 -4.51 -9.54 16.28
C GLU A 159 -4.53 -8.35 15.31
N ARG A 160 -3.55 -7.48 15.45
CA ARG A 160 -3.32 -6.34 14.56
C ARG A 160 -1.88 -6.39 14.06
N VAL A 161 -1.70 -6.25 12.76
CA VAL A 161 -0.39 -5.99 12.16
C VAL A 161 -0.11 -4.49 12.22
N VAL A 162 1.06 -4.12 12.70
CA VAL A 162 1.52 -2.72 12.75
C VAL A 162 2.88 -2.65 12.06
N VAL A 163 2.96 -1.78 11.07
CA VAL A 163 4.20 -1.46 10.36
C VAL A 163 4.77 -0.18 10.95
N TYR A 164 6.04 -0.20 11.32
CA TYR A 164 6.80 0.96 11.76
C TYR A 164 7.80 1.36 10.68
N TRP A 165 7.92 2.67 10.47
CA TRP A 165 8.82 3.25 9.49
C TRP A 165 9.69 4.31 10.17
N LYS A 166 11.00 4.31 9.89
CA LYS A 166 11.95 5.27 10.47
C LYS A 166 11.57 6.73 10.28
N GLU A 167 10.81 7.05 9.22
CA GLU A 167 10.36 8.40 8.93
C GLU A 167 9.34 8.93 9.97
N GLN A 168 8.63 8.04 10.64
CA GLN A 168 7.59 8.38 11.63
C GLN A 168 7.83 7.72 12.98
N ASP A 169 8.59 6.64 13.01
CA ASP A 169 8.84 5.80 14.16
C ASP A 169 10.36 5.70 14.42
N THR A 170 10.78 4.93 15.39
CA THR A 170 12.20 4.79 15.74
C THR A 170 12.95 3.77 14.88
N GLU A 171 12.25 2.85 14.25
CA GLU A 171 12.84 1.73 13.51
C GLU A 171 11.93 1.25 12.37
N ASP A 172 12.54 0.57 11.39
CA ASP A 172 11.82 -0.15 10.34
C ASP A 172 11.52 -1.57 10.81
N THR A 173 10.26 -1.88 11.09
CA THR A 173 9.90 -3.21 11.62
C THR A 173 8.39 -3.47 11.46
N VAL A 174 8.01 -4.73 11.51
CA VAL A 174 6.59 -5.14 11.50
C VAL A 174 6.31 -6.04 12.69
N TYR A 175 5.26 -5.70 13.43
CA TYR A 175 4.80 -6.47 14.58
C TYR A 175 3.38 -6.97 14.41
N LEU A 176 3.13 -8.16 14.96
CA LEU A 176 1.81 -8.66 15.28
C LEU A 176 1.54 -8.34 16.76
N ILE A 177 0.42 -7.69 17.04
CA ILE A 177 0.05 -7.23 18.37
C ILE A 177 -1.35 -7.77 18.68
N GLU A 178 -1.51 -8.44 19.83
CA GLU A 178 -2.84 -8.83 20.30
C GLU A 178 -3.67 -7.60 20.70
N LYS A 179 -4.93 -7.56 20.25
CA LYS A 179 -5.91 -6.61 20.79
C LYS A 179 -6.35 -7.09 22.15
N VAL A 180 -6.12 -6.28 23.18
CA VAL A 180 -6.71 -6.45 24.51
C VAL A 180 -8.19 -6.13 24.46
#